data_8c0fafca7a6f7142819688d6124543da
#
_entry.id   8c0fafca7a6f7142819688d6124543da
#
_cell.length_a   1.000
_cell.length_b   1.000
_cell.length_c   1.000
_cell.angle_alpha   90.00
_cell.angle_beta   90.00
_cell.angle_gamma   90.00
#
_symmetry.space_group_name_H-M   'P 1'
#
loop_
_entity.id
_entity.type
_entity.pdbx_description
1 polymer ?
#
loop_
_entity_poly.entity_id
_entity_poly.type
_entity_poly.pdbx_seq_one_letter_code
_entity_poly.pdbx_strand_id
1 'polypeptide(L)'
;IKDNWRLGCQCKVKGDMKIRVPESVLGVKEYECTVISNKNVATFIKEFKVQLPKGAHMDFLPGSYAQIKIPTFSIDYDKDIDKSLIGDEYLPAWQKFGLFPLKCVNTEPTIRAYSMANYPAEGDVFMLTVRIATPPFKADRSGFMDVNPGIASSYIFTLKPGDKVIMSGPYGDFHPNFDSKREMIWVGGGAGMAPLRAQI
;
A
#
# COMPACT_ATOMS: atom_id res chain seq x y z
N ILE A 1 -28.38 -0.81 -5.27
CA ILE A 1 -27.35 -0.13 -6.10
C ILE A 1 -28.00 0.07 -7.47
N LYS A 2 -27.87 1.27 -8.05
CA LYS A 2 -28.43 1.63 -9.36
C LYS A 2 -27.83 0.73 -10.44
N ASP A 3 -28.62 0.40 -11.47
CA ASP A 3 -28.19 -0.34 -12.65
C ASP A 3 -27.65 -1.74 -12.42
N ASN A 4 -28.10 -2.42 -11.37
CA ASN A 4 -27.68 -3.79 -11.01
C ASN A 4 -26.18 -3.98 -10.69
N TRP A 5 -25.42 -2.89 -10.55
CA TRP A 5 -24.04 -2.99 -10.11
C TRP A 5 -23.91 -3.61 -8.73
N ARG A 6 -22.84 -4.37 -8.51
CA ARG A 6 -22.50 -4.98 -7.22
C ARG A 6 -20.99 -4.86 -6.99
N LEU A 7 -20.61 -4.77 -5.72
CA LEU A 7 -19.22 -4.89 -5.32
C LEU A 7 -18.82 -6.37 -5.42
N GLY A 8 -17.86 -6.68 -6.28
CA GLY A 8 -17.41 -8.06 -6.50
C GLY A 8 -16.96 -8.76 -5.21
N CYS A 9 -16.28 -8.04 -4.31
CA CYS A 9 -15.84 -8.57 -3.01
C CYS A 9 -17.00 -8.90 -2.05
N GLN A 10 -18.22 -8.43 -2.32
CA GLN A 10 -19.42 -8.72 -1.52
C GLN A 10 -20.35 -9.74 -2.21
N CYS A 11 -20.01 -10.19 -3.42
CA CYS A 11 -20.80 -11.17 -4.13
C CYS A 11 -20.52 -12.59 -3.61
N LYS A 12 -21.58 -13.31 -3.26
CA LYS A 12 -21.49 -14.74 -2.95
C LYS A 12 -21.82 -15.55 -4.19
N VAL A 13 -20.96 -16.49 -4.52
CA VAL A 13 -21.23 -17.48 -5.59
C VAL A 13 -22.34 -18.42 -5.11
N LYS A 14 -23.46 -18.46 -5.85
CA LYS A 14 -24.63 -19.29 -5.54
C LYS A 14 -24.98 -20.31 -6.62
N GLY A 15 -24.17 -20.39 -7.66
CA GLY A 15 -24.37 -21.28 -8.80
C GLY A 15 -23.36 -20.94 -9.90
N ASP A 16 -23.51 -21.57 -11.05
CA ASP A 16 -22.67 -21.31 -12.21
C ASP A 16 -22.75 -19.85 -12.64
N MET A 17 -21.60 -19.26 -12.96
CA MET A 17 -21.52 -17.87 -13.42
C MET A 17 -20.51 -17.71 -14.55
N LYS A 18 -20.74 -16.72 -15.39
CA LYS A 18 -19.76 -16.25 -16.36
C LYS A 18 -19.14 -14.96 -15.85
N ILE A 19 -17.82 -14.92 -15.79
CA ILE A 19 -17.05 -13.73 -15.39
C ILE A 19 -16.33 -13.21 -16.62
N ARG A 20 -16.50 -11.92 -16.92
CA ARG A 20 -15.69 -11.21 -17.90
C ARG A 20 -14.58 -10.46 -17.19
N VAL A 21 -13.36 -10.81 -17.50
CA VAL A 21 -12.17 -10.11 -16.98
C VAL A 21 -11.64 -9.21 -18.11
N PRO A 22 -11.37 -7.91 -17.85
CA PRO A 22 -10.74 -7.04 -18.83
C PRO A 22 -9.37 -7.57 -19.25
N GLU A 23 -9.02 -7.43 -20.52
CA GLU A 23 -7.71 -7.86 -21.05
C GLU A 23 -6.54 -7.18 -20.36
N SER A 24 -6.72 -5.96 -19.90
CA SER A 24 -5.72 -5.21 -19.11
C SER A 24 -5.30 -5.88 -17.81
N VAL A 25 -6.10 -6.83 -17.31
CA VAL A 25 -5.75 -7.65 -16.12
C VAL A 25 -4.98 -8.91 -16.52
N LEU A 26 -5.06 -9.29 -17.79
CA LEU A 26 -4.33 -10.44 -18.34
C LEU A 26 -2.96 -9.94 -18.81
N GLY A 27 -1.89 -10.55 -18.31
CA GLY A 27 -0.51 -10.20 -18.72
C GLY A 27 0.19 -9.22 -17.77
N VAL A 28 -0.40 -8.95 -16.61
CA VAL A 28 0.29 -8.21 -15.55
C VAL A 28 1.55 -8.98 -15.13
N LYS A 29 2.67 -8.27 -15.12
CA LYS A 29 3.97 -8.83 -14.76
C LYS A 29 4.21 -8.76 -13.27
N GLU A 30 4.90 -9.76 -12.75
CA GLU A 30 5.50 -9.73 -11.42
C GLU A 30 6.97 -9.35 -11.53
N TYR A 31 7.44 -8.54 -10.57
CA TYR A 31 8.80 -8.05 -10.51
C TYR A 31 9.38 -8.30 -9.12
N GLU A 32 10.59 -8.85 -9.05
CA GLU A 32 11.39 -8.84 -7.84
C GLU A 32 12.08 -7.47 -7.73
N CYS A 33 11.48 -6.58 -6.98
CA CYS A 33 11.95 -5.21 -6.82
C CYS A 33 12.92 -5.09 -5.63
N THR A 34 13.76 -4.06 -5.67
CA THR A 34 14.67 -3.72 -4.58
C THR A 34 14.17 -2.47 -3.86
N VAL A 35 14.04 -2.52 -2.55
CA VAL A 35 13.72 -1.35 -1.73
C VAL A 35 14.84 -0.32 -1.86
N ILE A 36 14.50 0.90 -2.25
CA ILE A 36 15.47 2.01 -2.36
C ILE A 36 15.23 3.09 -1.31
N SER A 37 14.01 3.21 -0.79
CA SER A 37 13.68 4.11 0.31
C SER A 37 12.46 3.60 1.06
N ASN A 38 12.46 3.74 2.39
CA ASN A 38 11.31 3.39 3.23
C ASN A 38 11.33 4.22 4.52
N LYS A 39 11.00 5.49 4.43
CA LYS A 39 11.06 6.41 5.57
C LYS A 39 9.73 7.10 5.81
N ASN A 40 9.49 7.50 7.04
CA ASN A 40 8.30 8.26 7.39
C ASN A 40 8.31 9.63 6.69
N VAL A 41 7.17 10.03 6.18
CA VAL A 41 6.86 11.37 5.64
C VAL A 41 5.77 12.05 6.46
N ALA A 42 5.18 11.32 7.40
CA ALA A 42 4.29 11.81 8.45
C ALA A 42 4.34 10.81 9.61
N THR A 43 3.79 11.18 10.76
CA THR A 43 3.88 10.42 12.02
C THR A 43 3.65 8.91 11.87
N PHE A 44 2.66 8.52 11.07
CA PHE A 44 2.25 7.13 10.89
C PHE A 44 2.22 6.70 9.41
N ILE A 45 2.89 7.45 8.53
CA ILE A 45 2.87 7.21 7.09
C ILE A 45 4.31 7.16 6.56
N LYS A 46 4.63 6.08 5.86
CA LYS A 46 5.88 5.92 5.11
C LYS A 46 5.68 6.21 3.63
N GLU A 47 6.69 6.82 3.04
CA GLU A 47 6.96 6.76 1.62
C GLU A 47 7.83 5.52 1.38
N PHE A 48 7.27 4.57 0.68
CA PHE A 48 7.93 3.30 0.35
C PHE A 48 8.22 3.27 -1.16
N LYS A 49 9.50 3.24 -1.51
CA LYS A 49 9.97 3.20 -2.90
C LYS A 49 10.75 1.93 -3.19
N VAL A 50 10.40 1.28 -4.28
CA VAL A 50 11.14 0.12 -4.78
C VAL A 50 11.50 0.29 -6.25
N GLN A 51 12.71 -0.11 -6.60
CA GLN A 51 13.23 -0.10 -7.97
C GLN A 51 12.87 -1.40 -8.67
N LEU A 52 12.39 -1.32 -9.91
CA LEU A 52 12.22 -2.47 -10.78
C LEU A 52 13.58 -3.15 -11.07
N PRO A 53 13.58 -4.44 -11.44
CA PRO A 53 14.79 -5.11 -11.89
C PRO A 53 15.42 -4.39 -13.08
N LYS A 54 16.76 -4.47 -13.19
CA LYS A 54 17.50 -3.85 -14.30
C LYS A 54 16.95 -4.30 -15.66
N GLY A 55 16.59 -3.35 -16.51
CA GLY A 55 16.04 -3.60 -17.85
C GLY A 55 14.54 -3.91 -17.87
N ALA A 56 13.87 -3.95 -16.72
CA ALA A 56 12.42 -3.99 -16.68
C ALA A 56 11.87 -2.56 -16.83
N HIS A 57 10.77 -2.47 -17.55
CA HIS A 57 10.00 -1.24 -17.73
C HIS A 57 8.52 -1.51 -17.45
N MET A 58 7.84 -0.53 -16.89
CA MET A 58 6.42 -0.60 -16.60
C MET A 58 5.72 0.66 -17.09
N ASP A 59 4.94 0.49 -18.16
CA ASP A 59 4.02 1.54 -18.61
C ASP A 59 2.78 1.57 -17.70
N PHE A 60 2.46 2.74 -17.18
CA PHE A 60 1.26 2.92 -16.36
C PHE A 60 0.69 4.34 -16.50
N LEU A 61 -0.56 4.52 -16.11
CA LEU A 61 -1.21 5.82 -16.03
C LEU A 61 -1.27 6.30 -14.57
N PRO A 62 -1.14 7.61 -14.31
CA PRO A 62 -1.33 8.16 -12.98
C PRO A 62 -2.66 7.75 -12.35
N GLY A 63 -2.63 7.28 -11.11
CA GLY A 63 -3.81 6.74 -10.43
C GLY A 63 -3.93 5.22 -10.48
N SER A 64 -3.05 4.52 -11.21
CA SER A 64 -2.92 3.07 -11.13
C SER A 64 -2.51 2.61 -9.73
N TYR A 65 -2.76 1.34 -9.43
CA TYR A 65 -2.28 0.71 -8.20
C TYR A 65 -1.36 -0.48 -8.51
N ALA A 66 -0.54 -0.83 -7.55
CA ALA A 66 0.29 -2.02 -7.56
C ALA A 66 -0.13 -3.00 -6.46
N GLN A 67 0.24 -4.25 -6.59
CA GLN A 67 0.09 -5.26 -5.55
C GLN A 67 1.46 -5.65 -5.00
N ILE A 68 1.53 -5.87 -3.70
CA ILE A 68 2.70 -6.41 -3.01
C ILE A 68 2.37 -7.79 -2.46
N LYS A 69 3.24 -8.77 -2.71
CA LYS A 69 3.20 -10.07 -2.07
C LYS A 69 3.84 -9.99 -0.69
N ILE A 70 3.16 -10.53 0.28
CA ILE A 70 3.54 -10.48 1.69
C ILE A 70 3.77 -11.92 2.14
N PRO A 71 4.98 -12.29 2.55
CA PRO A 71 5.29 -13.63 3.03
C PRO A 71 4.66 -13.90 4.40
N THR A 72 4.81 -15.11 4.88
CA THR A 72 4.61 -15.43 6.29
C THR A 72 5.68 -14.75 7.14
N PHE A 73 5.29 -14.23 8.30
CA PHE A 73 6.21 -13.57 9.23
C PHE A 73 5.69 -13.55 10.66
N SER A 74 6.58 -13.30 11.61
CA SER A 74 6.27 -12.87 12.96
C SER A 74 7.12 -11.63 13.26
N ILE A 75 6.50 -10.50 13.45
CA ILE A 75 7.11 -9.18 13.62
C ILE A 75 6.84 -8.67 15.03
N ASP A 76 7.88 -8.17 15.68
CA ASP A 76 7.84 -7.40 16.92
C ASP A 76 8.25 -5.95 16.58
N TYR A 77 7.34 -4.99 16.74
CA TYR A 77 7.58 -3.62 16.25
C TYR A 77 8.79 -2.96 16.91
N ASP A 78 9.04 -3.25 18.18
CA ASP A 78 10.19 -2.66 18.89
C ASP A 78 11.54 -3.15 18.38
N LYS A 79 11.58 -4.39 17.91
CA LYS A 79 12.81 -5.06 17.45
C LYS A 79 13.03 -4.93 15.95
N ASP A 80 11.95 -5.08 15.18
CA ASP A 80 12.04 -5.31 13.74
C ASP A 80 11.84 -4.02 12.92
N ILE A 81 11.16 -3.00 13.48
CA ILE A 81 11.00 -1.70 12.81
C ILE A 81 12.22 -0.82 13.13
N ASP A 82 12.92 -0.43 12.08
CA ASP A 82 14.06 0.47 12.19
C ASP A 82 13.62 1.89 12.58
N LYS A 83 13.95 2.28 13.79
CA LYS A 83 13.55 3.59 14.35
C LYS A 83 14.18 4.76 13.60
N SER A 84 15.36 4.57 12.99
CA SER A 84 16.00 5.60 12.18
C SER A 84 15.22 5.93 10.89
N LEU A 85 14.44 4.96 10.39
CA LEU A 85 13.56 5.13 9.24
C LEU A 85 12.20 5.74 9.61
N ILE A 86 11.89 5.85 10.91
CA ILE A 86 10.74 6.62 11.42
C ILE A 86 11.10 8.10 11.46
N GLY A 87 12.27 8.43 12.00
CA GLY A 87 12.74 9.79 12.22
C GLY A 87 12.40 10.33 13.60
N ASP A 88 13.36 11.06 14.18
CA ASP A 88 13.31 11.53 15.56
C ASP A 88 12.06 12.38 15.87
N GLU A 89 11.58 13.14 14.89
CA GLU A 89 10.40 13.99 15.01
C GLU A 89 9.10 13.20 15.26
N TYR A 90 9.03 11.95 14.80
CA TYR A 90 7.83 11.11 14.91
C TYR A 90 7.89 10.09 16.06
N LEU A 91 9.08 9.74 16.55
CA LEU A 91 9.27 8.75 17.61
C LEU A 91 8.48 9.04 18.88
N PRO A 92 8.39 10.30 19.39
CA PRO A 92 7.61 10.58 20.58
C PRO A 92 6.13 10.21 20.45
N ALA A 93 5.55 10.37 19.25
CA ALA A 93 4.16 9.99 19.01
C ALA A 93 4.00 8.46 18.98
N TRP A 94 4.96 7.73 18.41
CA TRP A 94 4.96 6.25 18.41
C TRP A 94 5.01 5.69 19.83
N GLN A 95 5.83 6.29 20.71
CA GLN A 95 5.89 5.94 22.13
C GLN A 95 4.58 6.28 22.84
N LYS A 96 4.10 7.53 22.68
CA LYS A 96 2.87 8.02 23.31
C LYS A 96 1.66 7.15 23.01
N PHE A 97 1.52 6.71 21.77
CA PHE A 97 0.39 5.88 21.33
C PHE A 97 0.63 4.39 21.51
N GLY A 98 1.78 3.95 22.04
CA GLY A 98 2.06 2.58 22.38
C GLY A 98 2.17 1.65 21.16
N LEU A 99 2.84 2.11 20.07
CA LEU A 99 3.00 1.29 18.87
C LEU A 99 4.10 0.24 19.03
N PHE A 100 5.20 0.55 19.71
CA PHE A 100 6.34 -0.36 19.85
C PHE A 100 6.03 -1.70 20.51
N PRO A 101 5.13 -1.80 21.52
CA PRO A 101 4.74 -3.10 22.07
C PRO A 101 3.92 -4.00 21.15
N LEU A 102 3.48 -3.49 20.00
CA LEU A 102 2.67 -4.28 19.06
C LEU A 102 3.48 -5.40 18.42
N LYS A 103 2.78 -6.51 18.18
CA LYS A 103 3.29 -7.66 17.42
C LYS A 103 2.32 -7.98 16.30
N CYS A 104 2.84 -8.46 15.19
CA CYS A 104 2.04 -8.84 14.04
C CYS A 104 2.48 -10.20 13.51
N VAL A 105 1.53 -11.09 13.30
CA VAL A 105 1.81 -12.42 12.74
C VAL A 105 1.03 -12.59 11.45
N ASN A 106 1.70 -13.07 10.43
CA ASN A 106 1.08 -13.52 9.19
C ASN A 106 1.39 -14.99 8.96
N THR A 107 0.40 -15.84 9.04
CA THR A 107 0.53 -17.30 8.95
C THR A 107 0.42 -17.82 7.51
N GLU A 108 -0.09 -17.01 6.58
CA GLU A 108 -0.27 -17.39 5.18
C GLU A 108 0.20 -16.27 4.25
N PRO A 109 0.90 -16.59 3.15
CA PRO A 109 1.25 -15.58 2.15
C PRO A 109 -0.01 -14.86 1.66
N THR A 110 0.06 -13.54 1.55
CA THR A 110 -1.09 -12.74 1.13
C THR A 110 -0.65 -11.64 0.15
N ILE A 111 -1.62 -11.04 -0.52
CA ILE A 111 -1.40 -9.94 -1.46
C ILE A 111 -2.24 -8.75 -1.01
N ARG A 112 -1.66 -7.54 -1.11
CA ARG A 112 -2.40 -6.29 -0.86
C ARG A 112 -2.12 -5.29 -1.95
N ALA A 113 -3.17 -4.52 -2.28
CA ALA A 113 -3.13 -3.47 -3.28
C ALA A 113 -2.85 -2.11 -2.62
N TYR A 114 -2.01 -1.31 -3.27
CA TYR A 114 -1.71 0.06 -2.90
C TYR A 114 -1.69 0.95 -4.14
N SER A 115 -2.38 2.08 -4.08
CA SER A 115 -2.29 3.09 -5.12
C SER A 115 -0.85 3.59 -5.26
N MET A 116 -0.38 3.71 -6.49
CA MET A 116 0.93 4.26 -6.78
C MET A 116 0.91 5.78 -6.58
N ALA A 117 1.95 6.29 -5.95
CA ALA A 117 2.10 7.71 -5.68
C ALA A 117 3.07 8.39 -6.66
N ASN A 118 3.83 7.62 -7.44
CA ASN A 118 4.67 8.14 -8.51
C ASN A 118 3.88 8.35 -9.81
N TYR A 119 4.33 9.28 -10.62
CA TYR A 119 3.89 9.42 -12.01
C TYR A 119 4.92 8.81 -12.97
N PRO A 120 4.57 8.52 -14.24
CA PRO A 120 5.42 7.76 -15.15
C PRO A 120 6.83 8.33 -15.36
N ALA A 121 6.98 9.66 -15.39
CA ALA A 121 8.29 10.28 -15.61
C ALA A 121 9.26 10.17 -14.41
N GLU A 122 8.81 9.67 -13.25
CA GLU A 122 9.71 9.36 -12.12
C GLU A 122 10.50 8.07 -12.33
N GLY A 123 10.28 7.36 -13.44
CA GLY A 123 11.07 6.21 -13.86
C GLY A 123 10.49 4.86 -13.41
N ASP A 124 11.31 3.82 -13.55
CA ASP A 124 10.92 2.43 -13.31
C ASP A 124 10.91 2.07 -11.82
N VAL A 125 10.02 2.73 -11.08
CA VAL A 125 9.83 2.55 -9.65
C VAL A 125 8.37 2.34 -9.31
N PHE A 126 8.10 1.62 -8.22
CA PHE A 126 6.84 1.72 -7.49
C PHE A 126 7.07 2.63 -6.28
N MET A 127 6.25 3.65 -6.13
CA MET A 127 6.21 4.48 -4.94
C MET A 127 4.83 4.37 -4.29
N LEU A 128 4.81 3.97 -3.04
CA LEU A 128 3.59 3.79 -2.26
C LEU A 128 3.61 4.73 -1.06
N THR A 129 2.44 5.20 -0.66
CA THR A 129 2.24 5.93 0.60
C THR A 129 1.49 5.03 1.55
N VAL A 130 2.17 4.52 2.58
CA VAL A 130 1.65 3.45 3.44
C VAL A 130 1.45 3.94 4.86
N ARG A 131 0.19 3.97 5.31
CA ARG A 131 -0.13 4.23 6.71
C ARG A 131 -0.03 2.94 7.52
N ILE A 132 0.64 2.99 8.68
CA ILE A 132 0.62 1.87 9.63
C ILE A 132 -0.82 1.65 10.14
N ALA A 133 -1.32 0.43 10.00
CA ALA A 133 -2.65 0.04 10.45
C ALA A 133 -2.52 -0.64 11.82
N THR A 134 -2.80 0.12 12.87
CA THR A 134 -2.82 -0.38 14.25
C THR A 134 -4.14 -1.10 14.54
N PRO A 135 -4.20 -1.95 15.57
CA PRO A 135 -5.46 -2.42 16.12
C PRO A 135 -6.36 -1.24 16.51
N PRO A 136 -7.69 -1.41 16.53
CA PRO A 136 -8.58 -0.40 17.09
C PRO A 136 -8.27 -0.15 18.57
N PHE A 137 -8.54 1.06 19.04
CA PHE A 137 -8.51 1.33 20.47
C PHE A 137 -9.69 0.65 21.17
N LYS A 138 -9.47 0.23 22.41
CA LYS A 138 -10.54 -0.19 23.32
C LYS A 138 -11.53 0.95 23.54
N ALA A 139 -12.75 0.64 23.88
CA ALA A 139 -13.82 1.62 24.07
C ALA A 139 -13.47 2.67 25.18
N ASP A 140 -12.77 2.22 26.22
CA ASP A 140 -12.28 3.05 27.33
C ASP A 140 -10.97 3.81 27.01
N ARG A 141 -10.44 3.63 25.80
CA ARG A 141 -9.16 4.20 25.33
C ARG A 141 -7.92 3.82 26.16
N SER A 142 -7.99 2.76 26.97
CA SER A 142 -6.87 2.28 27.79
C SER A 142 -5.72 1.65 26.97
N GLY A 143 -5.88 1.50 25.68
CA GLY A 143 -4.88 0.93 24.75
C GLY A 143 -5.54 0.29 23.56
N PHE A 144 -4.76 -0.44 22.78
CA PHE A 144 -5.25 -1.18 21.63
C PHE A 144 -6.01 -2.44 22.04
N MET A 145 -6.97 -2.85 21.21
CA MET A 145 -7.59 -4.17 21.33
C MET A 145 -6.55 -5.25 21.03
N ASP A 146 -6.74 -6.43 21.65
CA ASP A 146 -5.89 -7.60 21.41
C ASP A 146 -6.29 -8.30 20.11
N VAL A 147 -5.98 -7.65 19.00
CA VAL A 147 -6.15 -8.17 17.64
C VAL A 147 -4.91 -7.84 16.82
N ASN A 148 -4.66 -8.64 15.79
CA ASN A 148 -3.50 -8.46 14.94
C ASN A 148 -3.52 -7.09 14.24
N PRO A 149 -2.41 -6.35 14.20
CA PRO A 149 -2.28 -5.15 13.36
C PRO A 149 -2.42 -5.47 11.88
N GLY A 150 -2.46 -4.44 11.03
CA GLY A 150 -2.52 -4.61 9.59
C GLY A 150 -1.28 -5.31 9.04
N ILE A 151 -1.47 -6.51 8.50
CA ILE A 151 -0.40 -7.42 8.02
C ILE A 151 0.52 -6.72 7.03
N ALA A 152 -0.04 -6.11 5.96
CA ALA A 152 0.76 -5.50 4.91
C ALA A 152 1.55 -4.29 5.39
N SER A 153 0.93 -3.40 6.16
CA SER A 153 1.62 -2.23 6.68
C SER A 153 2.70 -2.62 7.68
N SER A 154 2.47 -3.62 8.54
CA SER A 154 3.49 -4.15 9.45
C SER A 154 4.71 -4.65 8.69
N TYR A 155 4.50 -5.47 7.67
CA TYR A 155 5.57 -5.98 6.80
C TYR A 155 6.35 -4.84 6.14
N ILE A 156 5.65 -3.91 5.48
CA ILE A 156 6.31 -2.78 4.79
C ILE A 156 7.13 -1.94 5.77
N PHE A 157 6.65 -1.74 7.00
CA PHE A 157 7.36 -0.93 7.98
C PHE A 157 8.67 -1.54 8.49
N THR A 158 8.87 -2.87 8.35
CA THR A 158 10.14 -3.53 8.68
C THR A 158 11.16 -3.52 7.55
N LEU A 159 10.72 -3.27 6.31
CA LEU A 159 11.61 -3.30 5.15
C LEU A 159 12.62 -2.15 5.17
N LYS A 160 13.83 -2.45 4.68
CA LYS A 160 14.98 -1.52 4.63
C LYS A 160 15.50 -1.39 3.22
N PRO A 161 16.20 -0.30 2.88
CA PRO A 161 16.90 -0.21 1.61
C PRO A 161 17.81 -1.44 1.38
N GLY A 162 17.71 -2.03 0.20
CA GLY A 162 18.39 -3.28 -0.18
C GLY A 162 17.52 -4.54 -0.10
N ASP A 163 16.45 -4.53 0.68
CA ASP A 163 15.54 -5.68 0.76
C ASP A 163 14.83 -5.95 -0.58
N LYS A 164 14.44 -7.20 -0.78
CA LYS A 164 13.70 -7.65 -1.96
C LYS A 164 12.22 -7.84 -1.65
N VAL A 165 11.39 -7.41 -2.58
CA VAL A 165 9.93 -7.58 -2.51
C VAL A 165 9.37 -7.94 -3.86
N ILE A 166 8.31 -8.74 -3.87
CA ILE A 166 7.59 -9.07 -5.10
C ILE A 166 6.43 -8.10 -5.27
N MET A 167 6.49 -7.36 -6.36
CA MET A 167 5.45 -6.41 -6.76
C MET A 167 4.83 -6.84 -8.08
N SER A 168 3.58 -6.50 -8.31
CA SER A 168 2.92 -6.67 -9.61
C SER A 168 2.08 -5.43 -9.94
N GLY A 169 1.92 -5.18 -11.22
CA GLY A 169 1.17 -4.02 -11.72
C GLY A 169 1.54 -3.71 -13.17
N PRO A 170 0.94 -2.62 -13.71
CA PRO A 170 -0.05 -1.76 -13.07
C PRO A 170 -1.46 -2.35 -13.12
N TYR A 171 -2.33 -1.87 -12.23
CA TYR A 171 -3.75 -2.19 -12.19
C TYR A 171 -4.58 -0.92 -12.00
N GLY A 172 -5.89 -1.02 -12.26
CA GLY A 172 -6.88 0.01 -11.94
C GLY A 172 -7.08 1.03 -13.03
N ASP A 173 -8.14 1.81 -12.87
CA ASP A 173 -8.66 2.77 -13.85
C ASP A 173 -9.06 4.11 -13.20
N PHE A 174 -8.52 4.41 -12.02
CA PHE A 174 -8.74 5.69 -11.34
C PHE A 174 -7.83 6.77 -11.95
N HIS A 175 -8.14 7.17 -13.19
CA HIS A 175 -7.36 8.16 -13.92
C HIS A 175 -8.11 9.49 -14.03
N PRO A 176 -7.40 10.64 -14.15
CA PRO A 176 -8.03 11.89 -14.50
C PRO A 176 -8.59 11.82 -15.91
N ASN A 177 -9.56 12.66 -16.21
CA ASN A 177 -10.03 12.83 -17.59
C ASN A 177 -9.01 13.72 -18.33
N PHE A 178 -8.09 13.10 -19.07
CA PHE A 178 -7.02 13.79 -19.79
C PHE A 178 -7.52 14.72 -20.91
N ASP A 179 -8.75 14.48 -21.43
CA ASP A 179 -9.36 15.31 -22.47
C ASP A 179 -10.09 16.54 -21.90
N SER A 180 -10.26 16.60 -20.59
CA SER A 180 -10.97 17.69 -19.93
C SER A 180 -10.18 19.00 -20.01
N LYS A 181 -10.88 20.08 -20.39
CA LYS A 181 -10.37 21.46 -20.30
C LYS A 181 -10.85 22.19 -19.05
N ARG A 182 -11.56 21.51 -18.15
CA ARG A 182 -12.08 22.08 -16.91
C ARG A 182 -11.03 22.00 -15.81
N GLU A 183 -11.12 22.91 -14.86
CA GLU A 183 -10.38 22.81 -13.61
C GLU A 183 -10.74 21.51 -12.89
N MET A 184 -9.75 20.91 -12.25
CA MET A 184 -9.88 19.69 -11.45
C MET A 184 -9.53 20.00 -10.00
N ILE A 185 -10.28 19.41 -9.09
CA ILE A 185 -10.03 19.52 -7.64
C ILE A 185 -9.74 18.11 -7.12
N TRP A 186 -8.59 17.94 -6.48
CA TRP A 186 -8.20 16.71 -5.82
C TRP A 186 -8.39 16.85 -4.30
N VAL A 187 -9.16 15.93 -3.71
CA VAL A 187 -9.39 15.89 -2.27
C VAL A 187 -8.97 14.53 -1.74
N GLY A 188 -7.95 14.51 -0.93
CA GLY A 188 -7.42 13.29 -0.31
C GLY A 188 -6.90 13.53 1.09
N GLY A 189 -6.99 12.51 1.95
CA GLY A 189 -6.49 12.57 3.32
C GLY A 189 -5.42 11.50 3.60
N GLY A 190 -4.31 11.90 4.23
CA GLY A 190 -3.26 10.97 4.62
C GLY A 190 -2.71 10.15 3.46
N ALA A 191 -2.66 8.83 3.62
CA ALA A 191 -2.20 7.91 2.56
C ALA A 191 -3.09 7.93 1.31
N GLY A 192 -4.34 8.40 1.41
CA GLY A 192 -5.24 8.59 0.26
C GLY A 192 -4.76 9.65 -0.74
N MET A 193 -3.75 10.44 -0.40
CA MET A 193 -3.07 11.35 -1.33
C MET A 193 -2.20 10.63 -2.37
N ALA A 194 -1.88 9.35 -2.18
CA ALA A 194 -1.01 8.62 -3.10
C ALA A 194 -1.44 8.73 -4.58
N PRO A 195 -2.65 8.29 -4.99
CA PRO A 195 -3.05 8.39 -6.39
C PRO A 195 -3.18 9.85 -6.86
N LEU A 196 -3.53 10.76 -5.97
CA LEU A 196 -3.70 12.18 -6.33
C LEU A 196 -2.34 12.84 -6.60
N ARG A 197 -1.31 12.52 -5.82
CA ARG A 197 0.07 12.96 -6.08
C ARG A 197 0.55 12.51 -7.46
N ALA A 198 0.19 11.30 -7.85
CA ALA A 198 0.55 10.77 -9.18
C ALA A 198 -0.15 11.52 -10.33
N GLN A 199 -1.32 12.11 -10.07
CA GLN A 199 -2.17 12.79 -11.06
C GLN A 199 -1.91 14.31 -11.16
N ILE A 200 -1.27 14.91 -10.16
CA ILE A 200 -0.93 16.33 -10.10
C ILE A 200 0.47 16.58 -10.70
#